data_e4d80150d874e6a689973be03d5bd83e
#
_entry.id   e4d80150d874e6a689973be03d5bd83e
#
_cell.length_a   1.000
_cell.length_b   1.000
_cell.length_c   1.000
_cell.angle_alpha   90.00
_cell.angle_beta   90.00
_cell.angle_gamma   90.00
#
_symmetry.space_group_name_H-M   'P 1'
#
loop_
_entity.id
_entity.type
_entity.pdbx_description
1 polymer ?
#
loop_
_entity_poly.entity_id
_entity_poly.type
_entity_poly.pdbx_seq_one_letter_code
_entity_poly.pdbx_strand_id
1 'polypeptide(L)'
;MKLQINLCALALLLMIPFTAMAQSKTKAKAKKEVAIQLYSVRDILNKVDNKDGKCDAAYITLLKNLAKMGYTSVEAANYNNGKFYDRTPDQFKKDVESAGLKVLSSHCTRGLSKEELASGDFSSSLQWWDQCIADHKAAGMSYIVAPWMDVPKTLKELDTYCAYYNEIGKRCKQQGMSFGYHNHAHEFQKVEDKVMYDYMIEHTNPEYVFF
;
A
#
# COMPACT_ATOMS: atom_id res chain seq x y z
N MET A 1 14.22 -0.24 91.52
CA MET A 1 12.87 -0.73 91.15
C MET A 1 12.44 0.09 89.94
N LYS A 2 12.53 -0.48 88.75
CA LYS A 2 12.15 0.18 87.48
C LYS A 2 10.83 -0.39 87.01
N LEU A 3 9.85 0.46 86.91
CA LEU A 3 8.52 0.14 86.40
C LEU A 3 8.52 0.15 84.86
N GLN A 4 8.25 -0.95 84.27
CA GLN A 4 8.06 -1.04 82.79
C GLN A 4 6.57 -0.86 82.50
N ILE A 5 6.26 0.15 81.72
CA ILE A 5 4.88 0.42 81.19
C ILE A 5 4.87 -0.20 79.79
N ASN A 6 4.06 -1.23 79.59
CA ASN A 6 3.76 -1.82 78.29
C ASN A 6 2.68 -0.98 77.60
N LEU A 7 3.02 -0.38 76.50
CA LEU A 7 2.06 0.32 75.60
C LEU A 7 1.55 -0.70 74.57
N CYS A 8 0.32 -1.16 74.76
CA CYS A 8 -0.42 -1.87 73.67
C CYS A 8 -0.95 -0.83 72.68
N ALA A 9 -0.35 -0.79 71.51
CA ALA A 9 -0.88 -0.02 70.39
C ALA A 9 -1.97 -0.82 69.72
N LEU A 10 -3.20 -0.35 69.80
CA LEU A 10 -4.38 -0.88 69.12
C LEU A 10 -4.40 -0.38 67.70
N ALA A 11 -3.99 -1.19 66.74
CA ALA A 11 -4.08 -0.88 65.31
C ALA A 11 -5.51 -1.14 64.81
N LEU A 12 -6.31 -0.08 64.63
CA LEU A 12 -7.58 -0.15 63.91
C LEU A 12 -7.33 -0.28 62.42
N LEU A 13 -7.52 -1.48 61.86
CA LEU A 13 -7.54 -1.69 60.39
C LEU A 13 -8.88 -1.17 59.82
N LEU A 14 -8.88 -0.01 59.21
CA LEU A 14 -9.98 0.49 58.36
C LEU A 14 -9.95 -0.35 57.07
N MET A 15 -10.86 -1.34 56.97
CA MET A 15 -11.18 -1.99 55.71
C MET A 15 -12.03 -1.05 54.86
N ILE A 16 -11.37 -0.42 53.87
CA ILE A 16 -12.07 0.29 52.79
C ILE A 16 -12.50 -0.79 51.78
N PRO A 17 -13.81 -0.91 51.46
CA PRO A 17 -14.22 -1.84 50.41
C PRO A 17 -13.76 -1.27 49.06
N PHE A 18 -12.79 -1.94 48.47
CA PHE A 18 -12.34 -1.70 47.09
C PHE A 18 -13.45 -2.19 46.15
N THR A 19 -14.44 -1.34 45.87
CA THR A 19 -15.39 -1.60 44.77
C THR A 19 -14.60 -1.48 43.46
N ALA A 20 -14.16 -2.61 42.96
CA ALA A 20 -13.62 -2.70 41.62
C ALA A 20 -14.73 -2.31 40.64
N MET A 21 -14.75 -1.06 40.22
CA MET A 21 -15.51 -0.63 39.03
C MET A 21 -14.90 -1.37 37.83
N ALA A 22 -15.51 -2.47 37.45
CA ALA A 22 -15.26 -3.11 36.16
C ALA A 22 -15.64 -2.10 35.07
N GLN A 23 -14.69 -1.28 34.62
CA GLN A 23 -14.84 -0.52 33.40
C GLN A 23 -14.99 -1.52 32.25
N SER A 24 -16.23 -1.73 31.84
CA SER A 24 -16.56 -2.38 30.58
C SER A 24 -15.90 -1.56 29.47
N LYS A 25 -14.70 -1.93 29.06
CA LYS A 25 -14.10 -1.48 27.81
C LYS A 25 -14.97 -2.03 26.70
N THR A 26 -16.01 -1.31 26.31
CA THR A 26 -16.66 -1.52 25.02
C THR A 26 -15.55 -1.41 23.98
N LYS A 27 -15.11 -2.54 23.41
CA LYS A 27 -14.24 -2.56 22.25
C LYS A 27 -14.97 -1.76 21.17
N ALA A 28 -14.56 -0.51 20.94
CA ALA A 28 -15.04 0.26 19.81
C ALA A 28 -14.87 -0.63 18.58
N LYS A 29 -15.96 -0.92 17.87
CA LYS A 29 -15.94 -1.72 16.65
C LYS A 29 -14.95 -1.06 15.72
N ALA A 30 -13.85 -1.73 15.39
CA ALA A 30 -12.85 -1.19 14.48
C ALA A 30 -13.57 -0.72 13.21
N LYS A 31 -13.42 0.55 12.87
CA LYS A 31 -14.02 1.12 11.67
C LYS A 31 -13.42 0.35 10.49
N LYS A 32 -14.26 -0.26 9.65
CA LYS A 32 -13.79 -0.95 8.45
C LYS A 32 -13.01 0.04 7.59
N GLU A 33 -11.81 -0.33 7.21
CA GLU A 33 -11.05 0.42 6.21
C GLU A 33 -11.57 0.06 4.82
N VAL A 34 -11.88 1.08 4.03
CA VAL A 34 -12.35 0.93 2.65
C VAL A 34 -11.53 1.86 1.77
N ALA A 35 -10.79 1.29 0.86
CA ALA A 35 -9.99 2.05 -0.11
C ALA A 35 -10.75 2.23 -1.43
N ILE A 36 -10.48 3.33 -2.13
CA ILE A 36 -10.90 3.54 -3.51
C ILE A 36 -9.68 3.73 -4.40
N GLN A 37 -9.68 3.04 -5.54
CA GLN A 37 -8.73 3.31 -6.59
C GLN A 37 -9.13 4.58 -7.34
N LEU A 38 -8.23 5.55 -7.44
CA LEU A 38 -8.49 6.84 -8.07
C LEU A 38 -8.76 6.72 -9.58
N TYR A 39 -8.42 5.59 -10.21
CA TYR A 39 -8.84 5.29 -11.58
C TYR A 39 -10.35 5.24 -11.74
N SER A 40 -11.09 4.87 -10.71
CA SER A 40 -12.56 4.86 -10.71
C SER A 40 -13.19 6.25 -10.90
N VAL A 41 -12.44 7.30 -10.60
CA VAL A 41 -12.84 8.71 -10.75
C VAL A 41 -11.97 9.46 -11.78
N ARG A 42 -11.27 8.74 -12.65
CA ARG A 42 -10.33 9.29 -13.64
C ARG A 42 -10.95 10.34 -14.56
N ASP A 43 -12.24 10.18 -14.90
CA ASP A 43 -12.92 11.14 -15.78
C ASP A 43 -13.09 12.53 -15.12
N ILE A 44 -13.17 12.56 -13.78
CA ILE A 44 -13.17 13.80 -13.01
C ILE A 44 -11.74 14.32 -12.90
N LEU A 45 -10.78 13.44 -12.57
CA LEU A 45 -9.36 13.80 -12.45
C LEU A 45 -8.80 14.36 -13.75
N ASN A 46 -9.14 13.79 -14.91
CA ASN A 46 -8.69 14.25 -16.21
C ASN A 46 -9.28 15.61 -16.64
N LYS A 47 -10.43 16.01 -16.06
CA LYS A 47 -11.04 17.33 -16.30
C LYS A 47 -10.46 18.42 -15.41
N VAL A 48 -9.73 18.02 -14.37
CA VAL A 48 -9.03 18.92 -13.47
C VAL A 48 -7.70 19.26 -14.11
N ASP A 49 -7.69 20.14 -15.12
CA ASP A 49 -6.49 20.53 -15.88
C ASP A 49 -5.61 21.49 -15.07
N ASN A 50 -4.31 21.18 -15.01
CA ASN A 50 -3.30 21.84 -14.17
C ASN A 50 -2.89 23.25 -14.63
N LYS A 51 -3.48 23.78 -15.70
CA LYS A 51 -2.95 25.00 -16.34
C LYS A 51 -3.17 26.32 -15.60
N ASP A 52 -4.10 26.38 -14.65
CA ASP A 52 -4.52 27.66 -14.04
C ASP A 52 -4.40 27.73 -12.50
N GLY A 53 -3.75 26.81 -11.81
CA GLY A 53 -3.69 26.79 -10.33
C GLY A 53 -5.05 26.53 -9.64
N LYS A 54 -6.14 26.50 -10.39
CA LYS A 54 -7.51 26.16 -9.89
C LYS A 54 -7.71 24.67 -9.70
N CYS A 55 -6.83 23.88 -10.27
CA CYS A 55 -6.84 22.44 -10.26
C CYS A 55 -6.70 21.86 -8.85
N ASP A 56 -5.83 22.44 -8.03
CA ASP A 56 -5.57 21.91 -6.69
C ASP A 56 -6.82 21.95 -5.82
N ALA A 57 -7.64 23.02 -5.91
CA ALA A 57 -8.87 23.12 -5.17
C ALA A 57 -9.91 22.06 -5.59
N ALA A 58 -10.03 21.79 -6.88
CA ALA A 58 -10.94 20.77 -7.40
C ALA A 58 -10.48 19.35 -7.03
N TYR A 59 -9.18 19.08 -7.10
CA TYR A 59 -8.58 17.82 -6.67
C TYR A 59 -8.79 17.56 -5.19
N ILE A 60 -8.49 18.52 -4.33
CA ILE A 60 -8.72 18.43 -2.89
C ILE A 60 -10.22 18.27 -2.57
N THR A 61 -11.09 18.97 -3.31
CA THR A 61 -12.54 18.81 -3.17
C THR A 61 -13.00 17.40 -3.51
N LEU A 62 -12.47 16.80 -4.57
CA LEU A 62 -12.74 15.41 -4.92
C LEU A 62 -12.33 14.46 -3.80
N LEU A 63 -11.09 14.57 -3.29
CA LEU A 63 -10.62 13.75 -2.18
C LEU A 63 -11.50 13.89 -0.92
N LYS A 64 -11.89 15.11 -0.57
CA LYS A 64 -12.80 15.37 0.55
C LYS A 64 -14.18 14.75 0.34
N ASN A 65 -14.69 14.73 -0.89
CA ASN A 65 -15.96 14.07 -1.21
C ASN A 65 -15.85 12.55 -1.07
N LEU A 66 -14.74 11.95 -1.49
CA LEU A 66 -14.48 10.52 -1.28
C LEU A 66 -14.45 10.17 0.21
N ALA A 67 -13.79 11.00 1.03
CA ALA A 67 -13.78 10.82 2.49
C ALA A 67 -15.19 10.93 3.08
N LYS A 68 -16.01 11.88 2.63
CA LYS A 68 -17.41 12.05 3.06
C LYS A 68 -18.28 10.84 2.68
N MET A 69 -17.98 10.16 1.56
CA MET A 69 -18.66 8.93 1.14
C MET A 69 -18.29 7.72 2.01
N GLY A 70 -17.30 7.86 2.91
CA GLY A 70 -16.91 6.83 3.85
C GLY A 70 -15.64 6.06 3.46
N TYR A 71 -14.98 6.40 2.35
CA TYR A 71 -13.67 5.87 2.05
C TYR A 71 -12.64 6.34 3.10
N THR A 72 -11.67 5.48 3.39
CA THR A 72 -10.63 5.75 4.39
C THR A 72 -9.25 5.86 3.77
N SER A 73 -9.09 5.35 2.56
CA SER A 73 -7.80 5.28 1.88
C SER A 73 -7.98 5.40 0.36
N VAL A 74 -6.90 5.75 -0.31
CA VAL A 74 -6.84 5.78 -1.77
C VAL A 74 -5.73 4.88 -2.30
N GLU A 75 -5.97 4.30 -3.48
CA GLU A 75 -4.96 3.72 -4.34
C GLU A 75 -4.74 4.65 -5.53
N ALA A 76 -3.51 5.09 -5.74
CA ALA A 76 -3.15 5.85 -6.93
C ALA A 76 -3.12 4.95 -8.17
N ALA A 77 -3.37 5.51 -9.35
CA ALA A 77 -3.28 4.82 -10.64
C ALA A 77 -2.56 5.68 -11.70
N ASN A 78 -1.75 6.60 -11.24
CA ASN A 78 -0.96 7.48 -12.08
C ASN A 78 0.36 7.77 -11.35
N TYR A 79 1.42 7.08 -11.79
CA TYR A 79 2.78 7.39 -11.39
C TYR A 79 3.61 7.61 -12.65
N ASN A 80 4.19 8.79 -12.77
CA ASN A 80 4.99 9.16 -13.93
C ASN A 80 6.15 10.09 -13.52
N ASN A 81 7.37 9.75 -13.89
CA ASN A 81 8.57 10.56 -13.65
C ASN A 81 8.70 11.05 -12.20
N GLY A 82 8.51 10.16 -11.22
CA GLY A 82 8.62 10.49 -9.80
C GLY A 82 7.43 11.26 -9.22
N LYS A 83 6.30 11.32 -9.91
CA LYS A 83 5.12 12.08 -9.50
C LYS A 83 3.85 11.25 -9.53
N PHE A 84 2.91 11.60 -8.66
CA PHE A 84 1.55 11.09 -8.61
C PHE A 84 0.58 12.23 -8.97
N TYR A 85 -0.10 12.14 -10.10
CA TYR A 85 -1.02 13.21 -10.57
C TYR A 85 -0.33 14.59 -10.59
N ASP A 86 0.90 14.63 -11.15
CA ASP A 86 1.79 15.81 -11.23
C ASP A 86 2.30 16.36 -9.89
N ARG A 87 2.03 15.69 -8.77
CA ARG A 87 2.47 16.03 -7.42
C ARG A 87 3.71 15.24 -7.04
N THR A 88 4.64 15.87 -6.34
CA THR A 88 5.70 15.12 -5.67
C THR A 88 5.11 14.13 -4.67
N PRO A 89 5.83 13.05 -4.30
CA PRO A 89 5.36 12.09 -3.31
C PRO A 89 4.86 12.74 -2.01
N ASP A 90 5.62 13.69 -1.46
CA ASP A 90 5.24 14.41 -0.25
C ASP A 90 3.99 15.28 -0.44
N GLN A 91 3.86 15.94 -1.59
CA GLN A 91 2.69 16.77 -1.88
C GLN A 91 1.44 15.89 -2.05
N PHE A 92 1.55 14.78 -2.77
CA PHE A 92 0.45 13.82 -2.92
C PHE A 92 -0.01 13.30 -1.56
N LYS A 93 0.93 12.91 -0.69
CA LYS A 93 0.64 12.47 0.68
C LYS A 93 -0.11 13.54 1.46
N LYS A 94 0.40 14.78 1.50
CA LYS A 94 -0.23 15.90 2.21
C LYS A 94 -1.65 16.18 1.72
N ASP A 95 -1.86 16.14 0.41
CA ASP A 95 -3.16 16.40 -0.19
C ASP A 95 -4.18 15.35 0.24
N VAL A 96 -3.83 14.07 0.17
CA VAL A 96 -4.67 12.95 0.59
C VAL A 96 -4.96 13.01 2.08
N GLU A 97 -3.94 13.23 2.92
CA GLU A 97 -4.10 13.31 4.37
C GLU A 97 -4.93 14.53 4.80
N SER A 98 -4.78 15.67 4.10
CA SER A 98 -5.59 16.88 4.35
C SER A 98 -7.08 16.67 4.09
N ALA A 99 -7.42 15.73 3.25
CA ALA A 99 -8.80 15.32 2.97
C ALA A 99 -9.35 14.30 3.96
N GLY A 100 -8.54 13.82 4.91
CA GLY A 100 -8.93 12.81 5.90
C GLY A 100 -8.81 11.37 5.39
N LEU A 101 -8.05 11.15 4.32
CA LEU A 101 -7.77 9.83 3.72
C LEU A 101 -6.33 9.42 4.01
N LYS A 102 -6.01 8.13 3.83
CA LYS A 102 -4.65 7.59 3.84
C LYS A 102 -4.23 7.22 2.43
N VAL A 103 -2.95 7.33 2.13
CA VAL A 103 -2.38 6.75 0.92
C VAL A 103 -2.08 5.28 1.20
N LEU A 104 -2.68 4.37 0.45
CA LEU A 104 -2.54 2.93 0.69
C LEU A 104 -1.59 2.27 -0.29
N SER A 105 -1.81 2.48 -1.58
CA SER A 105 -1.16 1.76 -2.66
C SER A 105 -1.14 2.58 -3.95
N SER A 106 -0.45 2.04 -4.94
CA SER A 106 -0.47 2.57 -6.30
C SER A 106 -0.38 1.46 -7.33
N HIS A 107 -1.13 1.61 -8.41
CA HIS A 107 -0.84 0.93 -9.66
C HIS A 107 0.39 1.54 -10.32
N CYS A 108 1.40 0.73 -10.54
CA CYS A 108 2.65 1.14 -11.18
C CYS A 108 3.29 -0.04 -11.89
N THR A 109 3.71 0.15 -13.12
CA THR A 109 4.40 -0.89 -13.88
C THR A 109 5.49 -0.32 -14.75
N ARG A 110 6.50 -1.15 -15.00
CA ARG A 110 7.51 -0.98 -16.04
C ARG A 110 7.69 -2.34 -16.70
N GLY A 111 7.26 -2.46 -17.95
CA GLY A 111 7.48 -3.65 -18.76
C GLY A 111 8.96 -3.83 -19.10
N LEU A 112 9.36 -5.07 -19.33
CA LEU A 112 10.71 -5.39 -19.83
C LEU A 112 10.83 -5.07 -21.31
N SER A 113 11.96 -4.55 -21.73
CA SER A 113 12.29 -4.37 -23.14
C SER A 113 12.51 -5.72 -23.81
N LYS A 114 12.53 -5.73 -25.14
CA LYS A 114 12.84 -6.97 -25.91
C LYS A 114 14.24 -7.51 -25.61
N GLU A 115 15.18 -6.60 -25.39
CA GLU A 115 16.56 -6.92 -25.07
C GLU A 115 16.68 -7.54 -23.66
N GLU A 116 15.95 -6.96 -22.67
CA GLU A 116 15.88 -7.51 -21.30
C GLU A 116 15.22 -8.90 -21.29
N LEU A 117 14.15 -9.10 -22.06
CA LEU A 117 13.49 -10.41 -22.20
C LEU A 117 14.40 -11.43 -22.86
N ALA A 118 15.13 -11.05 -23.91
CA ALA A 118 16.01 -11.96 -24.64
C ALA A 118 17.26 -12.34 -23.83
N SER A 119 17.87 -11.40 -23.12
CA SER A 119 19.07 -11.61 -22.31
C SER A 119 18.79 -12.19 -20.94
N GLY A 120 17.61 -11.90 -20.35
CA GLY A 120 17.31 -12.13 -18.95
C GLY A 120 18.00 -11.14 -18.00
N ASP A 121 18.68 -10.12 -18.53
CA ASP A 121 19.27 -9.04 -17.73
C ASP A 121 18.32 -7.82 -17.71
N PHE A 122 17.65 -7.65 -16.60
CA PHE A 122 16.71 -6.56 -16.34
C PHE A 122 17.24 -5.53 -15.33
N SER A 123 18.56 -5.41 -15.21
CA SER A 123 19.21 -4.51 -14.25
C SER A 123 18.81 -3.05 -14.44
N SER A 124 18.63 -2.61 -15.71
CA SER A 124 18.18 -1.24 -16.01
C SER A 124 16.76 -0.98 -15.49
N SER A 125 15.85 -1.92 -15.71
CA SER A 125 14.48 -1.82 -15.19
C SER A 125 14.45 -1.84 -13.66
N LEU A 126 15.33 -2.62 -13.01
CA LEU A 126 15.42 -2.62 -11.54
C LEU A 126 15.95 -1.30 -10.97
N GLN A 127 16.87 -0.59 -11.65
CA GLN A 127 17.28 0.75 -11.22
C GLN A 127 16.12 1.74 -11.23
N TRP A 128 15.25 1.66 -12.24
CA TRP A 128 14.04 2.48 -12.26
C TRP A 128 13.10 2.13 -11.09
N TRP A 129 12.98 0.82 -10.76
CA TRP A 129 12.17 0.37 -9.62
C TRP A 129 12.73 0.85 -8.29
N ASP A 130 14.04 0.95 -8.11
CA ASP A 130 14.63 1.49 -6.89
C ASP A 130 14.15 2.92 -6.61
N GLN A 131 14.12 3.77 -7.63
CA GLN A 131 13.56 5.12 -7.51
C GLN A 131 12.05 5.10 -7.30
N CYS A 132 11.33 4.28 -8.07
CA CYS A 132 9.88 4.11 -7.95
C CYS A 132 9.48 3.71 -6.53
N ILE A 133 10.15 2.70 -5.94
CA ILE A 133 9.90 2.23 -4.57
C ILE A 133 10.18 3.33 -3.55
N ALA A 134 11.25 4.10 -3.71
CA ALA A 134 11.58 5.22 -2.84
C ALA A 134 10.49 6.30 -2.86
N ASP A 135 9.98 6.65 -4.05
CA ASP A 135 8.91 7.63 -4.22
C ASP A 135 7.58 7.15 -3.60
N HIS A 136 7.24 5.88 -3.78
CA HIS A 136 6.05 5.29 -3.20
C HIS A 136 6.12 5.26 -1.67
N LYS A 137 7.29 4.95 -1.12
CA LYS A 137 7.52 5.00 0.32
C LYS A 137 7.41 6.42 0.86
N ALA A 138 7.96 7.41 0.18
CA ALA A 138 7.85 8.82 0.55
C ALA A 138 6.39 9.29 0.53
N ALA A 139 5.60 8.81 -0.44
CA ALA A 139 4.15 9.04 -0.50
C ALA A 139 3.37 8.33 0.63
N GLY A 140 4.00 7.49 1.45
CA GLY A 140 3.37 6.78 2.58
C GLY A 140 2.65 5.51 2.19
N MET A 141 2.93 4.94 1.03
CA MET A 141 2.29 3.71 0.54
C MET A 141 2.84 2.46 1.22
N SER A 142 1.97 1.48 1.40
CA SER A 142 2.32 0.15 1.90
C SER A 142 2.42 -0.89 0.78
N TYR A 143 1.80 -0.63 -0.37
CA TYR A 143 1.73 -1.57 -1.48
C TYR A 143 2.04 -0.87 -2.80
N ILE A 144 2.69 -1.62 -3.70
CA ILE A 144 2.81 -1.30 -5.13
C ILE A 144 2.23 -2.48 -5.90
N VAL A 145 1.38 -2.21 -6.88
CA VAL A 145 0.69 -3.24 -7.66
C VAL A 145 1.00 -3.03 -9.14
N ALA A 146 1.59 -4.02 -9.79
CA ALA A 146 1.73 -4.02 -11.25
C ALA A 146 0.37 -4.33 -11.89
N PRO A 147 -0.24 -3.39 -12.62
CA PRO A 147 -1.59 -3.58 -13.14
C PRO A 147 -1.65 -4.27 -14.50
N TRP A 148 -0.51 -4.52 -15.12
CA TRP A 148 -0.47 -5.00 -16.51
C TRP A 148 0.88 -5.62 -16.87
N MET A 149 0.81 -6.68 -17.64
CA MET A 149 1.91 -7.29 -18.37
C MET A 149 1.38 -7.80 -19.70
N ASP A 150 2.07 -7.53 -20.79
CA ASP A 150 1.75 -8.15 -22.07
C ASP A 150 1.92 -9.67 -22.00
N VAL A 151 1.09 -10.41 -22.74
CA VAL A 151 1.19 -11.87 -22.77
C VAL A 151 2.51 -12.28 -23.41
N PRO A 152 3.42 -12.94 -22.66
CA PRO A 152 4.68 -13.43 -23.20
C PRO A 152 4.45 -14.47 -24.29
N LYS A 153 5.40 -14.57 -25.21
CA LYS A 153 5.29 -15.54 -26.34
C LYS A 153 5.70 -16.95 -25.95
N THR A 154 6.55 -17.08 -24.94
CA THR A 154 7.13 -18.35 -24.49
C THR A 154 7.14 -18.44 -22.97
N LEU A 155 7.20 -19.67 -22.44
CA LEU A 155 7.39 -19.90 -21.00
C LEU A 155 8.72 -19.33 -20.52
N LYS A 156 9.76 -19.32 -21.36
CA LYS A 156 11.04 -18.68 -21.01
C LYS A 156 10.89 -17.17 -20.74
N GLU A 157 10.12 -16.46 -21.56
CA GLU A 157 9.84 -15.04 -21.34
C GLU A 157 9.01 -14.85 -20.05
N LEU A 158 8.05 -15.74 -19.81
CA LEU A 158 7.22 -15.71 -18.59
C LEU A 158 8.07 -15.97 -17.33
N ASP A 159 9.02 -16.92 -17.37
CA ASP A 159 10.00 -17.13 -16.29
C ASP A 159 10.82 -15.86 -16.00
N THR A 160 11.23 -15.15 -17.07
CA THR A 160 11.95 -13.88 -16.92
C THR A 160 11.08 -12.84 -16.18
N TYR A 161 9.79 -12.74 -16.49
CA TYR A 161 8.87 -11.87 -15.76
C TYR A 161 8.66 -12.33 -14.31
N CYS A 162 8.53 -13.62 -14.03
CA CYS A 162 8.42 -14.15 -12.67
C CYS A 162 9.66 -13.81 -11.83
N ALA A 163 10.84 -13.98 -12.39
CA ALA A 163 12.11 -13.60 -11.77
C ALA A 163 12.18 -12.08 -11.51
N TYR A 164 11.78 -11.28 -12.49
CA TYR A 164 11.72 -9.83 -12.39
C TYR A 164 10.79 -9.37 -11.26
N TYR A 165 9.57 -9.90 -11.17
CA TYR A 165 8.62 -9.58 -10.11
C TYR A 165 9.11 -10.02 -8.72
N ASN A 166 9.77 -11.17 -8.63
CA ASN A 166 10.43 -11.60 -7.39
C ASN A 166 11.48 -10.59 -6.92
N GLU A 167 12.31 -10.07 -7.82
CA GLU A 167 13.32 -9.06 -7.46
C GLU A 167 12.68 -7.71 -7.08
N ILE A 168 11.63 -7.27 -7.75
CA ILE A 168 10.87 -6.07 -7.36
C ILE A 168 10.27 -6.26 -5.96
N GLY A 169 9.59 -7.37 -5.74
CA GLY A 169 8.95 -7.67 -4.45
C GLY A 169 9.95 -7.76 -3.30
N LYS A 170 11.11 -8.37 -3.53
CA LYS A 170 12.22 -8.41 -2.57
C LYS A 170 12.70 -7.00 -2.20
N ARG A 171 12.84 -6.09 -3.18
CA ARG A 171 13.22 -4.69 -2.96
C ARG A 171 12.13 -3.92 -2.20
N CYS A 172 10.87 -4.11 -2.54
CA CYS A 172 9.74 -3.56 -1.79
C CYS A 172 9.78 -4.01 -0.32
N LYS A 173 9.96 -5.32 -0.07
CA LYS A 173 10.05 -5.89 1.28
C LYS A 173 11.19 -5.27 2.10
N GLN A 174 12.36 -5.04 1.50
CA GLN A 174 13.49 -4.36 2.15
C GLN A 174 13.15 -2.93 2.59
N GLN A 175 12.21 -2.29 1.92
CA GLN A 175 11.70 -0.97 2.26
C GLN A 175 10.44 -1.00 3.16
N GLY A 176 10.02 -2.20 3.62
CA GLY A 176 8.83 -2.38 4.45
C GLY A 176 7.51 -2.23 3.68
N MET A 177 7.54 -2.48 2.36
CA MET A 177 6.40 -2.46 1.46
C MET A 177 6.15 -3.85 0.87
N SER A 178 4.96 -4.06 0.31
CA SER A 178 4.61 -5.28 -0.41
C SER A 178 4.39 -4.98 -1.90
N PHE A 179 4.73 -5.95 -2.75
CA PHE A 179 4.52 -5.88 -4.18
C PHE A 179 3.53 -6.95 -4.62
N GLY A 180 2.63 -6.62 -5.54
CA GLY A 180 1.66 -7.55 -6.08
C GLY A 180 1.35 -7.34 -7.55
N TYR A 181 0.55 -8.23 -8.08
CA TYR A 181 0.06 -8.19 -9.45
C TYR A 181 -1.48 -8.12 -9.47
N HIS A 182 -2.03 -7.24 -10.29
CA HIS A 182 -3.46 -7.12 -10.56
C HIS A 182 -3.74 -7.72 -11.93
N ASN A 183 -4.49 -8.82 -11.96
CA ASN A 183 -4.82 -9.51 -13.18
C ASN A 183 -6.07 -8.95 -13.88
N HIS A 184 -6.14 -9.21 -15.18
CA HIS A 184 -7.31 -9.03 -16.02
C HIS A 184 -7.75 -10.39 -16.60
N ALA A 185 -8.39 -10.37 -17.75
CA ALA A 185 -8.83 -11.59 -18.42
C ALA A 185 -7.72 -12.25 -19.27
N HIS A 186 -6.76 -11.47 -19.75
CA HIS A 186 -5.73 -11.98 -20.67
C HIS A 186 -4.72 -12.91 -19.99
N GLU A 187 -4.54 -12.83 -18.68
CA GLU A 187 -3.66 -13.74 -17.93
C GLU A 187 -4.19 -15.17 -17.85
N PHE A 188 -5.48 -15.37 -18.14
CA PHE A 188 -6.06 -16.72 -18.24
C PHE A 188 -5.84 -17.36 -19.61
N GLN A 189 -5.16 -16.68 -20.54
CA GLN A 189 -4.69 -17.29 -21.79
C GLN A 189 -3.53 -18.24 -21.52
N LYS A 190 -3.30 -19.15 -22.47
CA LYS A 190 -2.15 -20.03 -22.43
C LYS A 190 -0.94 -19.39 -23.09
N VAL A 191 0.19 -19.54 -22.43
CA VAL A 191 1.52 -19.37 -23.00
C VAL A 191 2.05 -20.79 -23.24
N GLU A 192 2.24 -21.16 -24.50
CA GLU A 192 2.46 -22.55 -24.91
C GLU A 192 1.31 -23.46 -24.40
N ASP A 193 1.55 -24.34 -23.44
CA ASP A 193 0.55 -25.27 -22.88
C ASP A 193 0.04 -24.88 -21.47
N LYS A 194 0.59 -23.82 -20.86
CA LYS A 194 0.31 -23.39 -19.50
C LYS A 194 -0.59 -22.16 -19.45
N VAL A 195 -1.56 -22.12 -18.51
CA VAL A 195 -2.29 -20.90 -18.18
C VAL A 195 -1.32 -19.93 -17.52
N MET A 196 -1.20 -18.73 -18.09
CA MET A 196 -0.22 -17.73 -17.68
C MET A 196 -0.37 -17.36 -16.19
N TYR A 197 -1.59 -17.15 -15.70
CA TYR A 197 -1.85 -16.76 -14.32
C TYR A 197 -1.43 -17.84 -13.32
N ASP A 198 -1.81 -19.09 -13.57
CA ASP A 198 -1.44 -20.21 -12.72
C ASP A 198 0.09 -20.37 -12.68
N TYR A 199 0.73 -20.24 -13.85
CA TYR A 199 2.18 -20.31 -13.97
C TYR A 199 2.87 -19.20 -13.16
N MET A 200 2.35 -17.97 -13.21
CA MET A 200 2.90 -16.85 -12.42
C MET A 200 2.82 -17.13 -10.91
N ILE A 201 1.69 -17.65 -10.43
CA ILE A 201 1.53 -18.01 -9.02
C ILE A 201 2.54 -19.10 -8.60
N GLU A 202 2.74 -20.11 -9.45
CA GLU A 202 3.64 -21.22 -9.16
C GLU A 202 5.12 -20.83 -9.20
N HIS A 203 5.50 -19.83 -10.03
CA HIS A 203 6.90 -19.46 -10.29
C HIS A 203 7.32 -18.14 -9.63
N THR A 204 6.43 -17.51 -8.85
CA THR A 204 6.79 -16.37 -8.00
C THR A 204 6.84 -16.78 -6.54
N ASN A 205 7.66 -16.09 -5.76
CA ASN A 205 7.77 -16.34 -4.33
C ASN A 205 6.66 -15.58 -3.58
N PRO A 206 5.76 -16.28 -2.84
CA PRO A 206 4.67 -15.65 -2.12
C PRO A 206 5.12 -14.71 -0.98
N GLU A 207 6.38 -14.78 -0.57
CA GLU A 207 6.96 -13.79 0.33
C GLU A 207 7.23 -12.44 -0.33
N TYR A 208 7.30 -12.38 -1.65
CA TYR A 208 7.67 -11.20 -2.42
C TYR A 208 6.52 -10.69 -3.28
N VAL A 209 5.70 -11.58 -3.85
CA VAL A 209 4.63 -11.24 -4.80
C VAL A 209 3.31 -11.79 -4.31
N PHE A 210 2.30 -10.93 -4.19
CA PHE A 210 0.91 -11.34 -3.96
C PHE A 210 0.05 -11.12 -5.22
N PHE A 211 -1.05 -11.86 -5.30
CA PHE A 211 -2.01 -11.81 -6.41
C PHE A 211 -3.40 -11.47 -5.91
#